data_2a78f1e7d7542a56bc09a9fbf977511a
#
_entry.id   2a78f1e7d7542a56bc09a9fbf977511a
#
_cell.length_a   1.000
_cell.length_b   1.000
_cell.length_c   1.000
_cell.angle_alpha   90.00
_cell.angle_beta   90.00
_cell.angle_gamma   90.00
#
_symmetry.space_group_name_H-M   'P 1'
#
loop_
_entity.id
_entity.type
_entity.pdbx_description
1 polymer ?
#
loop_
_entity_poly.entity_id
_entity_poly.type
_entity_poly.pdbx_seq_one_letter_code
_entity_poly.pdbx_strand_id
1 'polypeptide(L)'
;MLLNGFLAKLFLVFSFADATDAQRLAESAAKWKVAREMCGNSYQYKVIRSSFTGARSETTIVVRNGKVIERRLESSKPPMPGPPVKLETEWVEKGAEIGSHKSEVAPRTVDELYAIAGKLVEANVPANHVRSLGIDKNGLLHHCLIRDKRIADDAPITGFGPIELDLRARP
;
A
#
# COMPACT_ATOMS: atom_id res chain seq x y z
N MET A 1 69.03 11.43 -12.33
CA MET A 1 68.18 12.05 -11.32
C MET A 1 66.74 11.79 -11.77
N LEU A 2 66.14 10.65 -11.32
CA LEU A 2 64.83 10.17 -11.74
C LEU A 2 63.80 10.57 -10.68
N LEU A 3 62.82 11.43 -11.02
CA LEU A 3 61.72 11.78 -10.16
C LEU A 3 60.60 10.74 -10.38
N ASN A 4 60.41 9.86 -9.40
CA ASN A 4 59.25 8.96 -9.33
C ASN A 4 58.03 9.75 -8.82
N GLY A 5 57.09 10.03 -9.74
CA GLY A 5 55.76 10.58 -9.37
C GLY A 5 54.88 9.50 -8.83
N PHE A 6 54.59 9.54 -7.54
CA PHE A 6 53.60 8.68 -6.85
C PHE A 6 52.19 9.19 -7.16
N LEU A 7 51.49 8.56 -8.07
CA LEU A 7 50.08 8.88 -8.35
C LEU A 7 49.21 8.17 -7.28
N ALA A 8 48.81 8.92 -6.26
CA ALA A 8 47.86 8.42 -5.28
C ALA A 8 46.46 8.29 -5.92
N LYS A 9 46.01 7.08 -6.21
CA LYS A 9 44.62 6.80 -6.60
C LYS A 9 43.72 6.97 -5.39
N LEU A 10 42.97 8.07 -5.36
CA LEU A 10 41.91 8.29 -4.42
C LEU A 10 40.72 7.34 -4.75
N PHE A 11 40.60 6.23 -4.06
CA PHE A 11 39.40 5.39 -4.12
C PHE A 11 38.27 6.06 -3.33
N LEU A 12 37.33 6.68 -4.04
CA LEU A 12 36.05 7.09 -3.45
C LEU A 12 35.25 5.81 -3.15
N VAL A 13 35.22 5.39 -1.91
CA VAL A 13 34.31 4.34 -1.44
C VAL A 13 32.93 4.98 -1.31
N PHE A 14 32.07 4.79 -2.32
CA PHE A 14 30.66 5.09 -2.20
C PHE A 14 30.04 4.05 -1.24
N SER A 15 29.85 4.43 0.00
CA SER A 15 29.02 3.70 0.94
C SER A 15 27.57 3.88 0.48
N PHE A 16 26.97 2.86 -0.14
CA PHE A 16 25.53 2.81 -0.38
C PHE A 16 24.85 2.58 0.98
N ALA A 17 24.52 3.65 1.68
CA ALA A 17 23.61 3.55 2.80
C ALA A 17 22.24 3.12 2.24
N ASP A 18 21.61 2.11 2.82
CA ASP A 18 20.26 1.71 2.45
C ASP A 18 19.30 2.90 2.57
N ALA A 19 18.47 3.09 1.54
CA ALA A 19 17.52 4.20 1.51
C ALA A 19 16.54 4.09 2.69
N THR A 20 16.35 5.19 3.40
CA THR A 20 15.39 5.25 4.52
C THR A 20 13.96 5.08 4.02
N ASP A 21 13.04 4.69 4.90
CA ASP A 21 11.61 4.61 4.55
C ASP A 21 11.07 5.94 4.01
N ALA A 22 11.54 7.07 4.54
CA ALA A 22 11.17 8.40 4.04
C ALA A 22 11.62 8.64 2.60
N GLN A 23 12.86 8.27 2.26
CA GLN A 23 13.39 8.37 0.90
C GLN A 23 12.64 7.45 -0.07
N ARG A 24 12.43 6.19 0.32
CA ARG A 24 11.66 5.20 -0.47
C ARG A 24 10.23 5.67 -0.72
N LEU A 25 9.57 6.24 0.28
CA LEU A 25 8.21 6.79 0.14
C LEU A 25 8.19 8.02 -0.77
N ALA A 26 9.17 8.93 -0.67
CA ALA A 26 9.26 10.10 -1.53
C ALA A 26 9.47 9.72 -3.00
N GLU A 27 10.35 8.76 -3.29
CA GLU A 27 10.54 8.22 -4.64
C GLU A 27 9.27 7.58 -5.20
N SER A 28 8.57 6.81 -4.38
CA SER A 28 7.28 6.21 -4.73
C SER A 28 6.21 7.26 -5.01
N ALA A 29 6.13 8.32 -4.18
CA ALA A 29 5.19 9.41 -4.38
C ALA A 29 5.44 10.18 -5.69
N ALA A 30 6.70 10.37 -6.08
CA ALA A 30 7.05 10.97 -7.37
C ALA A 30 6.56 10.11 -8.54
N LYS A 31 6.73 8.78 -8.47
CA LYS A 31 6.20 7.85 -9.48
C LYS A 31 4.67 7.86 -9.51
N TRP A 32 4.04 7.90 -8.34
CA TRP A 32 2.58 8.01 -8.24
C TRP A 32 2.04 9.25 -8.93
N LYS A 33 2.68 10.41 -8.76
CA LYS A 33 2.28 11.64 -9.42
C LYS A 33 2.20 11.47 -10.93
N VAL A 34 3.21 10.86 -11.54
CA VAL A 34 3.22 10.57 -12.99
C VAL A 34 2.13 9.57 -13.37
N ALA A 35 2.02 8.46 -12.65
CA ALA A 35 1.03 7.42 -12.92
C ALA A 35 -0.40 7.96 -12.82
N ARG A 36 -0.68 8.79 -11.81
CA ARG A 36 -1.96 9.47 -11.59
C ARG A 36 -2.33 10.38 -12.76
N GLU A 37 -1.38 11.17 -13.28
CA GLU A 37 -1.60 12.04 -14.45
C GLU A 37 -1.89 11.20 -15.70
N MET A 38 -1.15 10.12 -15.93
CA MET A 38 -1.34 9.23 -17.08
C MET A 38 -2.70 8.53 -17.10
N CYS A 39 -3.26 8.18 -15.93
CA CYS A 39 -4.59 7.57 -15.84
C CYS A 39 -5.73 8.59 -15.69
N GLY A 40 -5.47 9.90 -15.84
CA GLY A 40 -6.46 10.96 -15.67
C GLY A 40 -7.07 10.98 -14.26
N ASN A 41 -6.26 10.63 -13.24
CA ASN A 41 -6.70 10.51 -11.84
C ASN A 41 -7.93 9.59 -11.67
N SER A 42 -8.00 8.54 -12.52
CA SER A 42 -9.10 7.56 -12.56
C SER A 42 -8.51 6.16 -12.55
N TYR A 43 -8.78 5.42 -11.48
CA TYR A 43 -8.18 4.12 -11.18
C TYR A 43 -9.07 3.35 -10.21
N GLN A 44 -8.71 2.11 -9.95
CA GLN A 44 -9.23 1.36 -8.81
C GLN A 44 -8.11 0.68 -8.05
N TYR A 45 -8.37 0.35 -6.80
CA TYR A 45 -7.49 -0.52 -6.03
C TYR A 45 -8.30 -1.48 -5.15
N LYS A 46 -7.69 -2.59 -4.81
CA LYS A 46 -8.25 -3.60 -3.93
C LYS A 46 -7.44 -3.70 -2.65
N VAL A 47 -8.13 -3.93 -1.55
CA VAL A 47 -7.55 -4.44 -0.31
C VAL A 47 -8.01 -5.86 -0.15
N ILE A 48 -7.06 -6.81 -0.12
CA ILE A 48 -7.34 -8.24 -0.01
C ILE A 48 -6.96 -8.69 1.39
N ARG A 49 -7.87 -9.42 2.03
CA ARG A 49 -7.64 -10.07 3.31
C ARG A 49 -7.96 -11.55 3.20
N SER A 50 -7.12 -12.37 3.78
CA SER A 50 -7.32 -13.81 3.86
C SER A 50 -7.08 -14.26 5.29
N SER A 51 -7.98 -15.11 5.80
CA SER A 51 -7.80 -15.76 7.10
C SER A 51 -7.07 -17.09 6.95
N PHE A 52 -6.50 -17.58 8.03
CA PHE A 52 -5.90 -18.92 8.07
C PHE A 52 -6.92 -20.04 7.80
N THR A 53 -8.21 -19.78 7.97
CA THR A 53 -9.30 -20.73 7.64
C THR A 53 -9.63 -20.77 6.15
N GLY A 54 -8.96 -19.93 5.32
CA GLY A 54 -9.21 -19.85 3.88
C GLY A 54 -10.34 -18.90 3.48
N ALA A 55 -11.00 -18.23 4.43
CA ALA A 55 -11.94 -17.16 4.10
C ALA A 55 -11.17 -15.99 3.47
N ARG A 56 -11.76 -15.38 2.43
CA ARG A 56 -11.16 -14.25 1.70
C ARG A 56 -12.18 -13.11 1.60
N SER A 57 -11.71 -11.90 1.76
CA SER A 57 -12.49 -10.70 1.45
C SER A 57 -11.69 -9.77 0.58
N GLU A 58 -12.37 -9.11 -0.34
CA GLU A 58 -11.82 -8.08 -1.23
C GLU A 58 -12.66 -6.81 -1.11
N THR A 59 -12.04 -5.72 -0.69
CA THR A 59 -12.67 -4.40 -0.75
C THR A 59 -12.10 -3.65 -1.95
N THR A 60 -12.95 -3.35 -2.93
CA THR A 60 -12.60 -2.55 -4.11
C THR A 60 -13.00 -1.10 -3.89
N ILE A 61 -12.06 -0.18 -4.13
CA ILE A 61 -12.28 1.27 -4.14
C ILE A 61 -12.09 1.77 -5.57
N VAL A 62 -13.11 2.43 -6.11
CA VAL A 62 -13.06 3.04 -7.44
C VAL A 62 -12.97 4.55 -7.33
N VAL A 63 -11.95 5.11 -7.96
CA VAL A 63 -11.69 6.55 -8.00
C VAL A 63 -11.90 7.05 -9.42
N ARG A 64 -12.60 8.18 -9.59
CA ARG A 64 -12.76 8.89 -10.86
C ARG A 64 -12.51 10.38 -10.62
N ASN A 65 -11.67 10.97 -11.49
CA ASN A 65 -11.29 12.39 -11.37
C ASN A 65 -10.86 12.77 -9.94
N GLY A 66 -10.13 11.88 -9.26
CA GLY A 66 -9.62 12.10 -7.90
C GLY A 66 -10.66 11.99 -6.78
N LYS A 67 -11.86 11.47 -7.05
CA LYS A 67 -12.90 11.24 -6.05
C LYS A 67 -13.25 9.78 -5.97
N VAL A 68 -13.43 9.25 -4.78
CA VAL A 68 -14.01 7.91 -4.59
C VAL A 68 -15.46 7.95 -5.03
N ILE A 69 -15.84 7.09 -5.97
CA ILE A 69 -17.21 7.00 -6.52
C ILE A 69 -17.89 5.68 -6.20
N GLU A 70 -17.13 4.65 -5.82
CA GLU A 70 -17.66 3.35 -5.42
C GLU A 70 -16.74 2.70 -4.38
N ARG A 71 -17.35 2.04 -3.41
CA ARG A 71 -16.70 1.09 -2.50
C ARG A 71 -17.52 -0.18 -2.47
N ARG A 72 -16.89 -1.35 -2.68
CA ARG A 72 -17.56 -2.65 -2.74
C ARG A 72 -16.79 -3.66 -1.91
N LEU A 73 -17.53 -4.46 -1.13
CA LEU A 73 -17.01 -5.62 -0.42
C LEU A 73 -17.52 -6.89 -1.07
N GLU A 74 -16.59 -7.77 -1.37
CA GLU A 74 -16.84 -9.12 -1.82
C GLU A 74 -16.16 -10.09 -0.85
N SER A 75 -16.82 -11.19 -0.49
CA SER A 75 -16.25 -12.17 0.42
C SER A 75 -16.50 -13.61 -0.05
N SER A 76 -15.69 -14.52 0.45
CA SER A 76 -15.91 -15.95 0.33
C SER A 76 -15.89 -16.58 1.71
N LYS A 77 -16.77 -17.56 1.92
CA LYS A 77 -16.69 -18.43 3.11
C LYS A 77 -15.45 -19.32 3.02
N PRO A 78 -14.95 -19.83 4.19
CA PRO A 78 -13.87 -20.80 4.16
C PRO A 78 -14.22 -21.97 3.24
N PRO A 79 -13.30 -22.48 2.42
CA PRO A 79 -13.56 -23.66 1.64
C PRO A 79 -13.78 -24.85 2.60
N MET A 80 -15.00 -25.34 2.67
CA MET A 80 -15.21 -26.73 3.05
C MET A 80 -14.49 -27.59 2.01
N PRO A 81 -14.12 -28.85 2.27
CA PRO A 81 -13.53 -29.70 1.24
C PRO A 81 -14.35 -29.61 -0.05
N GLY A 82 -13.85 -28.92 -1.08
CA GLY A 82 -14.61 -28.61 -2.31
C GLY A 82 -13.85 -27.67 -3.26
N PRO A 83 -14.43 -27.34 -4.42
CA PRO A 83 -13.82 -26.45 -5.40
C PRO A 83 -13.65 -25.02 -4.83
N PRO A 84 -12.77 -24.18 -5.46
CA PRO A 84 -12.57 -22.81 -5.04
C PRO A 84 -13.87 -22.04 -4.90
N VAL A 85 -14.08 -21.40 -3.76
CA VAL A 85 -15.31 -20.66 -3.48
C VAL A 85 -15.29 -19.33 -4.22
N LYS A 86 -16.36 -19.05 -4.97
CA LYS A 86 -16.56 -17.78 -5.67
C LYS A 86 -16.77 -16.66 -4.63
N LEU A 87 -16.17 -15.50 -4.88
CA LEU A 87 -16.47 -14.29 -4.12
C LEU A 87 -17.91 -13.86 -4.38
N GLU A 88 -18.64 -13.54 -3.33
CA GLU A 88 -20.01 -13.00 -3.37
C GLU A 88 -20.00 -11.55 -2.89
N THR A 89 -20.76 -10.69 -3.56
CA THR A 89 -20.90 -9.29 -3.16
C THR A 89 -21.72 -9.18 -1.90
N GLU A 90 -21.13 -8.64 -0.85
CA GLU A 90 -21.83 -8.37 0.42
C GLU A 90 -22.58 -7.04 0.34
N TRP A 91 -21.93 -6.01 -0.16
CA TRP A 91 -22.50 -4.68 -0.35
C TRP A 91 -21.71 -3.84 -1.36
N VAL A 92 -22.41 -2.82 -1.90
CA VAL A 92 -21.85 -1.81 -2.79
C VAL A 92 -22.36 -0.44 -2.34
N GLU A 93 -21.43 0.51 -2.17
CA GLU A 93 -21.74 1.91 -1.88
C GLU A 93 -21.38 2.78 -3.06
N LYS A 94 -22.27 3.73 -3.41
CA LYS A 94 -22.07 4.70 -4.49
C LYS A 94 -22.60 6.09 -4.09
N GLY A 95 -21.99 7.12 -4.64
CA GLY A 95 -22.46 8.49 -4.44
C GLY A 95 -22.52 8.87 -2.96
N ALA A 96 -23.69 9.27 -2.48
CA ALA A 96 -23.91 9.70 -1.09
C ALA A 96 -23.80 8.56 -0.05
N GLU A 97 -23.85 7.31 -0.49
CA GLU A 97 -23.75 6.16 0.42
C GLU A 97 -22.30 5.75 0.74
N ILE A 98 -21.31 6.38 0.09
CA ILE A 98 -19.89 6.04 0.31
C ILE A 98 -19.52 6.32 1.76
N GLY A 99 -19.09 5.25 2.47
CA GLY A 99 -18.74 5.29 3.88
C GLY A 99 -19.88 4.92 4.84
N SER A 100 -21.06 4.57 4.33
CA SER A 100 -22.22 4.20 5.16
C SER A 100 -22.04 2.86 5.88
N HIS A 101 -21.41 1.87 5.23
CA HIS A 101 -21.13 0.59 5.87
C HIS A 101 -19.89 0.69 6.77
N LYS A 102 -20.00 0.16 7.97
CA LYS A 102 -18.87 0.01 8.87
C LYS A 102 -17.89 -1.02 8.28
N SER A 103 -16.71 -0.59 7.91
CA SER A 103 -15.66 -1.42 7.34
C SER A 103 -14.29 -0.92 7.79
N GLU A 104 -13.35 -1.85 7.93
CA GLU A 104 -11.95 -1.51 8.24
C GLU A 104 -11.22 -0.82 7.08
N VAL A 105 -11.75 -0.95 5.86
CA VAL A 105 -11.21 -0.29 4.68
C VAL A 105 -12.01 0.98 4.41
N ALA A 106 -11.50 2.12 4.87
CA ALA A 106 -12.13 3.42 4.63
C ALA A 106 -12.07 3.80 3.13
N PRO A 107 -13.07 4.54 2.61
CA PRO A 107 -13.09 5.01 1.23
C PRO A 107 -12.10 6.15 1.02
N ARG A 108 -10.85 5.82 0.69
CA ARG A 108 -9.75 6.77 0.51
C ARG A 108 -9.20 6.73 -0.90
N THR A 109 -8.70 7.86 -1.37
CA THR A 109 -7.88 7.95 -2.57
C THR A 109 -6.46 7.48 -2.28
N VAL A 110 -5.70 7.15 -3.32
CA VAL A 110 -4.27 6.79 -3.15
C VAL A 110 -3.46 7.99 -2.65
N ASP A 111 -3.82 9.21 -3.01
CA ASP A 111 -3.18 10.43 -2.47
C ASP A 111 -3.33 10.52 -0.95
N GLU A 112 -4.52 10.19 -0.42
CA GLU A 112 -4.75 10.13 1.03
C GLU A 112 -3.96 9.00 1.69
N LEU A 113 -3.76 7.86 1.01
CA LEU A 113 -2.92 6.77 1.51
C LEU A 113 -1.45 7.21 1.57
N TYR A 114 -0.93 7.94 0.57
CA TYR A 114 0.41 8.53 0.63
C TYR A 114 0.55 9.53 1.79
N ALA A 115 -0.46 10.35 2.04
CA ALA A 115 -0.45 11.28 3.17
C ALA A 115 -0.43 10.55 4.53
N ILE A 116 -1.15 9.44 4.66
CA ILE A 116 -1.11 8.57 5.86
C ILE A 116 0.27 7.94 6.00
N ALA A 117 0.82 7.38 4.91
CA ALA A 117 2.15 6.78 4.92
C ALA A 117 3.23 7.78 5.36
N GLY A 118 3.17 9.02 4.88
CA GLY A 118 4.08 10.10 5.30
C GLY A 118 4.06 10.32 6.82
N LYS A 119 2.87 10.45 7.41
CA LYS A 119 2.72 10.58 8.87
C LYS A 119 3.26 9.36 9.62
N LEU A 120 3.03 8.15 9.11
CA LEU A 120 3.50 6.93 9.77
C LEU A 120 5.01 6.76 9.67
N VAL A 121 5.64 7.16 8.57
CA VAL A 121 7.08 7.09 8.38
C VAL A 121 7.83 8.06 9.33
N GLU A 122 7.22 9.20 9.64
CA GLU A 122 7.77 10.18 10.59
C GLU A 122 7.44 9.86 12.05
N ALA A 123 6.43 9.03 12.30
CA ALA A 123 5.99 8.72 13.66
C ALA A 123 7.04 7.94 14.45
N ASN A 124 7.11 8.20 15.75
CA ASN A 124 7.86 7.35 16.68
C ASN A 124 7.16 5.99 16.78
N VAL A 125 7.90 4.91 16.56
CA VAL A 125 7.38 3.54 16.70
C VAL A 125 7.46 3.13 18.15
N PRO A 126 6.35 2.77 18.82
CA PRO A 126 6.36 2.36 20.23
C PRO A 126 7.23 1.12 20.46
N ALA A 127 7.67 0.91 21.68
CA ALA A 127 8.37 -0.31 22.08
C ALA A 127 7.51 -1.55 21.68
N ASN A 128 8.18 -2.61 21.28
CA ASN A 128 7.55 -3.86 20.79
C ASN A 128 6.69 -3.73 19.51
N HIS A 129 6.65 -2.57 18.86
CA HIS A 129 6.02 -2.40 17.56
C HIS A 129 7.05 -2.40 16.43
N VAL A 130 6.58 -2.63 15.23
CA VAL A 130 7.37 -2.52 14.01
C VAL A 130 6.58 -1.76 12.96
N ARG A 131 7.26 -0.83 12.28
CA ARG A 131 6.75 -0.20 11.08
C ARG A 131 7.14 -1.05 9.88
N SER A 132 6.22 -1.17 8.91
CA SER A 132 6.45 -1.80 7.64
C SER A 132 5.98 -0.88 6.52
N LEU A 133 6.89 -0.54 5.61
CA LEU A 133 6.62 0.18 4.36
C LEU A 133 6.89 -0.76 3.19
N GLY A 134 5.87 -1.05 2.39
CA GLY A 134 5.98 -1.82 1.16
C GLY A 134 5.75 -0.96 -0.07
N ILE A 135 6.62 -1.13 -1.05
CA ILE A 135 6.53 -0.57 -2.39
C ILE A 135 6.43 -1.73 -3.37
N ASP A 136 5.50 -1.66 -4.31
CA ASP A 136 5.29 -2.72 -5.30
C ASP A 136 6.39 -2.75 -6.38
N LYS A 137 6.33 -3.73 -7.27
CA LYS A 137 7.29 -3.89 -8.39
C LYS A 137 7.30 -2.72 -9.38
N ASN A 138 6.25 -1.91 -9.42
CA ASN A 138 6.14 -0.72 -10.27
C ASN A 138 6.68 0.54 -9.55
N GLY A 139 7.09 0.39 -8.30
CA GLY A 139 7.57 1.46 -7.45
C GLY A 139 6.44 2.28 -6.82
N LEU A 140 5.22 1.74 -6.74
CA LEU A 140 4.07 2.39 -6.13
C LEU A 140 3.82 1.86 -4.72
N LEU A 141 3.17 2.65 -3.89
CA LEU A 141 2.85 2.31 -2.51
C LEU A 141 1.94 1.07 -2.45
N HIS A 142 2.35 0.08 -1.67
CA HIS A 142 1.63 -1.17 -1.47
C HIS A 142 1.03 -1.25 -0.06
N HIS A 143 1.78 -0.88 0.98
CA HIS A 143 1.30 -0.80 2.35
C HIS A 143 2.16 0.15 3.18
N CYS A 144 1.59 0.70 4.25
CA CYS A 144 2.32 1.34 5.32
C CYS A 144 1.55 1.13 6.62
N LEU A 145 2.16 0.41 7.56
CA LEU A 145 1.50 0.06 8.81
C LEU A 145 2.48 -0.06 9.97
N ILE A 146 1.95 0.08 11.19
CA ILE A 146 2.64 -0.20 12.46
C ILE A 146 1.82 -1.30 13.17
N ARG A 147 2.46 -2.36 13.63
CA ARG A 147 1.85 -3.46 14.38
C ARG A 147 2.66 -3.87 15.59
N ASP A 148 2.01 -4.45 16.59
CA ASP A 148 2.67 -5.05 17.73
C ASP A 148 3.32 -6.40 17.34
N LYS A 149 4.62 -6.55 17.60
CA LYS A 149 5.39 -7.77 17.28
C LYS A 149 5.04 -8.96 18.19
N ARG A 150 4.43 -8.73 19.33
CA ARG A 150 4.09 -9.76 20.31
C ARG A 150 2.84 -10.56 19.91
N ILE A 151 2.03 -9.99 19.01
CA ILE A 151 0.80 -10.62 18.50
C ILE A 151 1.13 -11.19 17.12
N ALA A 152 1.05 -12.52 16.99
CA ALA A 152 1.42 -13.19 15.75
C ALA A 152 0.39 -12.98 14.64
N ASP A 153 -0.90 -13.22 14.96
CA ASP A 153 -2.02 -13.12 14.04
C ASP A 153 -3.03 -12.10 14.54
N ASP A 154 -3.80 -11.51 13.66
CA ASP A 154 -4.89 -10.56 13.95
C ASP A 154 -4.49 -9.35 14.82
N ALA A 155 -3.20 -8.99 14.86
CA ALA A 155 -2.74 -7.79 15.55
C ALA A 155 -3.44 -6.56 14.98
N PRO A 156 -4.01 -5.69 15.84
CA PRO A 156 -4.49 -4.40 15.39
C PRO A 156 -3.37 -3.64 14.67
N ILE A 157 -3.66 -3.13 13.49
CA ILE A 157 -2.72 -2.33 12.71
C ILE A 157 -3.11 -0.85 12.77
N THR A 158 -2.09 0.01 12.85
CA THR A 158 -2.24 1.44 12.57
C THR A 158 -1.72 1.69 11.16
N GLY A 159 -2.57 2.18 10.28
CA GLY A 159 -2.21 2.39 8.87
C GLY A 159 -3.09 1.62 7.91
N PHE A 160 -2.50 1.10 6.86
CA PHE A 160 -3.23 0.36 5.83
C PHE A 160 -2.31 -0.67 5.13
N GLY A 161 -2.92 -1.62 4.48
CA GLY A 161 -2.17 -2.52 3.62
C GLY A 161 -2.90 -3.77 3.32
N PRO A 162 -2.31 -4.70 2.59
CA PRO A 162 -1.70 -4.37 1.29
C PRO A 162 -2.78 -3.93 0.29
N ILE A 163 -2.43 -3.07 -0.66
CA ILE A 163 -3.31 -2.65 -1.76
C ILE A 163 -2.78 -3.20 -3.08
N GLU A 164 -3.70 -3.56 -3.96
CA GLU A 164 -3.42 -3.89 -5.36
C GLU A 164 -4.02 -2.80 -6.25
N LEU A 165 -3.15 -1.99 -6.88
CA LEU A 165 -3.54 -0.85 -7.69
C LEU A 165 -3.69 -1.25 -9.16
N ASP A 166 -4.84 -0.92 -9.76
CA ASP A 166 -5.13 -1.06 -11.18
C ASP A 166 -5.39 0.31 -11.83
N LEU A 167 -4.43 0.75 -12.64
CA LEU A 167 -4.48 2.02 -13.37
C LEU A 167 -5.20 1.90 -14.72
N ARG A 168 -5.56 0.70 -15.15
CA ARG A 168 -6.20 0.43 -16.46
C ARG A 168 -7.71 0.34 -16.37
N ALA A 169 -8.26 0.36 -15.16
CA ALA A 169 -9.70 0.28 -14.92
C ALA A 169 -10.40 1.51 -15.56
N ARG A 170 -10.71 1.39 -16.84
CA ARG A 170 -11.61 2.31 -17.51
C ARG A 170 -13.05 1.97 -17.17
N PRO A 171 -13.95 2.98 -17.13
CA PRO A 171 -15.38 2.73 -16.91
C PRO A 171 -15.98 1.87 -17.99
#